data_7490c47e15e8fe2200ac10aa58da00ec
#
_entry.id   7490c47e15e8fe2200ac10aa58da00ec
#
_cell.length_a   1.000
_cell.length_b   1.000
_cell.length_c   1.000
_cell.angle_alpha   90.00
_cell.angle_beta   90.00
_cell.angle_gamma   90.00
#
_symmetry.space_group_name_H-M   'P 1'
#
loop_
_entity.id
_entity.type
_entity.pdbx_description
1 polymer ?
#
loop_
_entity_poly.entity_id
_entity_poly.type
_entity_poly.pdbx_seq_one_letter_code
_entity_poly.pdbx_strand_id
1 'polypeptide(L)'
;MLQRSQCNSYGMSRTHEELPARPAYDSATAALLERIEPLGVFGTMTVQKIPSWRAPADEVRAGFLLKHPDIDLEDVDVLRQDGTTLPAAVARSAQGACVGRPGPLFLSLHGGGLVMGCRFNGLSTVVPWLRRYGGVIVSPEYRLAPEDPAPAGVEDCYTTLCWAVEHAEELGADPERVIVVGPSAGGGLSAGTLLMARDRRGPAVLGGLLDYPMLDDRTGMPHWQGSVSARQYPDDGTWPTAYNNIAWDAALGERRGTDSVTPYEAPARAAWLGGLPPLFISVASAEVFRDEDVAFASRVWRDGGDAELHVYPGGTHAMEFVNARWLAQGLTAARDLWMDRLLRPEDPRLNVVAVAQAGTYPALTEEFSAGVF
;
A
#
# COMPACT_ATOMS: atom_id res chain seq x y z
N MET A 1 61.28 -19.60 -8.45
CA MET A 1 60.92 -18.61 -7.40
C MET A 1 59.60 -17.96 -7.83
N LEU A 2 58.50 -18.43 -7.30
CA LEU A 2 57.19 -17.91 -7.56
C LEU A 2 56.69 -17.22 -6.27
N GLN A 3 56.55 -15.88 -6.35
CA GLN A 3 55.99 -15.10 -5.24
C GLN A 3 54.50 -15.38 -5.13
N ARG A 4 54.07 -15.85 -3.96
CA ARG A 4 52.68 -15.95 -3.57
C ARG A 4 52.19 -14.55 -3.18
N SER A 5 51.23 -14.00 -3.91
CA SER A 5 50.47 -12.82 -3.51
C SER A 5 49.57 -13.16 -2.33
N GLN A 6 49.75 -12.44 -1.24
CA GLN A 6 48.92 -12.49 -0.04
C GLN A 6 47.56 -11.86 -0.36
N CYS A 7 46.51 -12.64 -0.20
CA CYS A 7 45.13 -12.17 -0.20
C CYS A 7 44.90 -11.50 1.16
N ASN A 8 44.70 -10.16 1.18
CA ASN A 8 44.34 -9.42 2.37
C ASN A 8 42.90 -9.78 2.78
N SER A 9 42.78 -10.44 3.92
CA SER A 9 41.51 -10.64 4.61
C SER A 9 41.03 -9.30 5.14
N TYR A 10 39.95 -8.78 4.56
CA TYR A 10 39.17 -7.67 5.13
C TYR A 10 38.46 -8.14 6.40
N GLY A 11 39.18 -8.11 7.51
CA GLY A 11 38.62 -8.21 8.85
C GLY A 11 38.14 -6.84 9.29
N MET A 12 36.93 -6.45 8.94
CA MET A 12 36.27 -5.29 9.57
C MET A 12 35.73 -5.72 10.94
N SER A 13 36.46 -5.38 11.99
CA SER A 13 35.96 -5.33 13.36
C SER A 13 34.92 -4.20 13.42
N ARG A 14 33.65 -4.53 13.43
CA ARG A 14 32.55 -3.56 13.66
C ARG A 14 32.48 -3.26 15.15
N THR A 15 33.19 -2.22 15.59
CA THR A 15 33.00 -1.59 16.89
C THR A 15 32.10 -0.39 16.71
N HIS A 16 30.92 -0.36 17.37
CA HIS A 16 29.88 0.67 17.33
C HIS A 16 29.47 1.06 15.90
N GLU A 17 28.42 0.45 15.39
CA GLU A 17 27.86 0.83 14.08
C GLU A 17 27.29 2.24 14.19
N GLU A 18 28.05 3.23 13.72
CA GLU A 18 27.48 4.55 13.42
C GLU A 18 26.33 4.34 12.42
N LEU A 19 25.16 4.93 12.72
CA LEU A 19 24.02 4.89 11.83
C LEU A 19 24.43 5.51 10.47
N PRO A 20 24.25 4.82 9.34
CA PRO A 20 24.59 5.38 8.04
C PRO A 20 23.84 6.70 7.80
N ALA A 21 24.46 7.64 7.10
CA ALA A 21 23.80 8.86 6.69
C ALA A 21 22.48 8.53 5.96
N ARG A 22 21.42 9.25 6.31
CA ARG A 22 20.10 9.03 5.71
C ARG A 22 20.03 9.62 4.30
N PRO A 23 19.21 9.06 3.38
CA PRO A 23 18.81 9.73 2.16
C PRO A 23 18.19 11.10 2.47
N ALA A 24 18.61 12.12 1.72
CA ALA A 24 18.06 13.46 1.89
C ALA A 24 16.64 13.55 1.30
N TYR A 25 15.81 14.42 1.88
CA TYR A 25 14.59 14.85 1.20
C TYR A 25 14.94 15.62 -0.07
N ASP A 26 14.12 15.51 -1.12
CA ASP A 26 14.21 16.44 -2.22
C ASP A 26 13.88 17.87 -1.75
N SER A 27 14.29 18.88 -2.51
CA SER A 27 14.18 20.28 -2.09
C SER A 27 12.74 20.73 -1.85
N ALA A 28 11.76 20.21 -2.59
CA ALA A 28 10.36 20.58 -2.43
C ALA A 28 9.75 19.88 -1.19
N THR A 29 10.14 18.63 -0.95
CA THR A 29 9.76 17.90 0.28
C THR A 29 10.33 18.60 1.51
N ALA A 30 11.63 18.93 1.51
CA ALA A 30 12.26 19.64 2.62
C ALA A 30 11.58 20.99 2.91
N ALA A 31 11.36 21.81 1.89
CA ALA A 31 10.69 23.10 2.03
C ALA A 31 9.23 22.97 2.54
N LEU A 32 8.53 21.90 2.19
CA LEU A 32 7.19 21.64 2.72
C LEU A 32 7.26 21.24 4.20
N LEU A 33 8.13 20.31 4.57
CA LEU A 33 8.30 19.87 5.95
C LEU A 33 8.65 21.05 6.87
N GLU A 34 9.59 21.92 6.46
CA GLU A 34 9.91 23.15 7.18
C GLU A 34 8.71 24.10 7.40
N ARG A 35 7.76 24.11 6.47
CA ARG A 35 6.56 24.95 6.57
C ARG A 35 5.48 24.36 7.46
N ILE A 36 5.33 23.04 7.50
CA ILE A 36 4.27 22.39 8.28
C ILE A 36 4.69 22.11 9.72
N GLU A 37 6.00 21.96 9.99
CA GLU A 37 6.52 21.72 11.33
C GLU A 37 6.06 22.79 12.36
N PRO A 38 6.18 24.12 12.09
CA PRO A 38 5.74 25.15 13.04
C PRO A 38 4.23 25.20 13.24
N LEU A 39 3.44 24.62 12.32
CA LEU A 39 1.99 24.59 12.43
C LEU A 39 1.50 23.52 13.42
N GLY A 40 2.41 22.67 13.92
CA GLY A 40 2.06 21.59 14.83
C GLY A 40 1.09 20.57 14.21
N VAL A 41 1.00 20.52 12.87
CA VAL A 41 0.13 19.59 12.15
C VAL A 41 0.42 18.16 12.56
N PHE A 42 1.68 17.87 12.85
CA PHE A 42 2.17 16.62 13.40
C PHE A 42 2.59 16.81 14.87
N GLY A 43 1.72 17.40 15.70
CA GLY A 43 1.97 17.55 17.14
C GLY A 43 2.30 16.23 17.80
N THR A 44 2.81 16.24 19.03
CA THR A 44 3.20 15.02 19.74
C THR A 44 2.02 14.03 19.81
N MET A 45 2.09 12.96 19.03
CA MET A 45 1.15 11.85 19.10
C MET A 45 1.34 11.10 20.41
N THR A 46 0.27 10.75 21.07
CA THR A 46 0.25 9.82 22.21
C THR A 46 -1.01 8.97 22.11
N VAL A 47 -1.02 7.79 22.71
CA VAL A 47 -2.19 6.89 22.68
C VAL A 47 -3.46 7.63 23.15
N GLN A 48 -3.34 8.46 24.19
CA GLN A 48 -4.48 9.23 24.74
C GLN A 48 -5.00 10.32 23.79
N LYS A 49 -4.17 10.78 22.85
CA LYS A 49 -4.55 11.81 21.88
C LYS A 49 -5.09 11.22 20.56
N ILE A 50 -4.96 9.91 20.33
CA ILE A 50 -5.43 9.28 19.10
C ILE A 50 -6.86 9.70 18.73
N PRO A 51 -7.87 9.66 19.64
CA PRO A 51 -9.21 10.09 19.28
C PRO A 51 -9.33 11.51 18.75
N SER A 52 -8.48 12.42 19.24
CA SER A 52 -8.48 13.82 18.77
C SER A 52 -7.85 14.01 17.38
N TRP A 53 -7.18 13.01 16.85
CA TRP A 53 -6.59 13.02 15.51
C TRP A 53 -7.54 12.45 14.45
N ARG A 54 -8.66 11.89 14.86
CA ARG A 54 -9.68 11.34 13.96
C ARG A 54 -10.61 12.45 13.50
N ALA A 55 -10.60 12.74 12.19
CA ALA A 55 -11.58 13.64 11.61
C ALA A 55 -12.98 12.98 11.65
N PRO A 56 -14.06 13.75 11.91
CA PRO A 56 -15.41 13.22 11.81
C PRO A 56 -15.68 12.65 10.42
N ALA A 57 -16.22 11.44 10.34
CA ALA A 57 -16.46 10.74 9.08
C ALA A 57 -17.36 11.55 8.13
N ASP A 58 -18.36 12.26 8.66
CA ASP A 58 -19.27 13.10 7.86
C ASP A 58 -18.56 14.28 7.21
N GLU A 59 -17.55 14.87 7.87
CA GLU A 59 -16.74 15.93 7.28
C GLU A 59 -15.86 15.40 6.15
N VAL A 60 -15.25 14.21 6.33
CA VAL A 60 -14.45 13.54 5.29
C VAL A 60 -15.34 13.19 4.10
N ARG A 61 -16.56 12.64 4.34
CA ARG A 61 -17.56 12.34 3.33
C ARG A 61 -17.95 13.58 2.53
N ALA A 62 -18.30 14.66 3.23
CA ALA A 62 -18.67 15.91 2.58
C ALA A 62 -17.52 16.50 1.73
N GLY A 63 -16.29 16.47 2.24
CA GLY A 63 -15.10 16.89 1.50
C GLY A 63 -14.83 16.02 0.26
N PHE A 64 -15.08 14.72 0.33
CA PHE A 64 -15.00 13.82 -0.81
C PHE A 64 -16.03 14.15 -1.90
N LEU A 65 -17.30 14.28 -1.54
CA LEU A 65 -18.39 14.58 -2.48
C LEU A 65 -18.23 15.96 -3.12
N LEU A 66 -17.69 16.94 -2.39
CA LEU A 66 -17.38 18.25 -2.96
C LEU A 66 -16.32 18.17 -4.08
N LYS A 67 -15.32 17.31 -3.92
CA LYS A 67 -14.26 17.09 -4.92
C LYS A 67 -14.70 16.20 -6.09
N HIS A 68 -15.68 15.32 -5.86
CA HIS A 68 -16.12 14.30 -6.80
C HIS A 68 -17.66 14.28 -6.92
N PRO A 69 -18.27 15.36 -7.45
CA PRO A 69 -19.75 15.48 -7.53
C PRO A 69 -20.39 14.51 -8.53
N ASP A 70 -19.58 13.84 -9.34
CA ASP A 70 -20.00 12.81 -10.30
C ASP A 70 -19.98 11.39 -9.71
N ILE A 71 -19.60 11.25 -8.44
CA ILE A 71 -19.55 9.96 -7.74
C ILE A 71 -20.79 9.81 -6.88
N ASP A 72 -21.53 8.74 -7.13
CA ASP A 72 -22.58 8.26 -6.25
C ASP A 72 -21.94 7.48 -5.09
N LEU A 73 -22.27 7.85 -3.85
CA LEU A 73 -21.68 7.33 -2.63
C LEU A 73 -22.77 6.87 -1.67
N GLU A 74 -22.86 5.57 -1.50
CA GLU A 74 -23.84 4.87 -0.68
C GLU A 74 -23.18 4.24 0.54
N ASP A 75 -23.85 4.23 1.68
CA ASP A 75 -23.46 3.45 2.86
C ASP A 75 -24.20 2.12 2.87
N VAL A 76 -23.50 1.04 3.15
CA VAL A 76 -24.03 -0.32 3.27
C VAL A 76 -23.56 -0.95 4.57
N ASP A 77 -24.32 -1.91 5.08
CA ASP A 77 -23.97 -2.72 6.25
C ASP A 77 -23.48 -4.10 5.82
N VAL A 78 -22.25 -4.42 6.10
CA VAL A 78 -21.65 -5.76 5.91
C VAL A 78 -21.83 -6.55 7.18
N LEU A 79 -22.42 -7.75 7.08
CA LEU A 79 -22.64 -8.61 8.23
C LEU A 79 -21.36 -9.37 8.62
N ARG A 80 -20.92 -9.22 9.87
CA ARG A 80 -19.83 -10.03 10.43
C ARG A 80 -20.33 -11.42 10.85
N GLN A 81 -19.42 -12.36 11.02
CA GLN A 81 -19.75 -13.73 11.46
C GLN A 81 -20.37 -13.78 12.85
N ASP A 82 -20.10 -12.81 13.71
CA ASP A 82 -20.69 -12.70 15.05
C ASP A 82 -22.09 -12.07 15.06
N GLY A 83 -22.63 -11.73 13.89
CA GLY A 83 -23.95 -11.12 13.73
C GLY A 83 -23.96 -9.60 13.92
N THR A 84 -22.83 -8.96 14.18
CA THR A 84 -22.72 -7.49 14.20
C THR A 84 -22.56 -6.93 12.79
N THR A 85 -22.88 -5.64 12.59
CA THR A 85 -22.69 -4.97 11.31
C THR A 85 -21.38 -4.22 11.26
N LEU A 86 -20.82 -4.15 10.05
CA LEU A 86 -19.65 -3.37 9.68
C LEU A 86 -20.09 -2.38 8.59
N PRO A 87 -20.15 -1.07 8.87
CA PRO A 87 -20.45 -0.10 7.85
C PRO A 87 -19.39 -0.10 6.75
N ALA A 88 -19.82 0.03 5.49
CA ALA A 88 -18.92 0.22 4.36
C ALA A 88 -19.47 1.29 3.41
N ALA A 89 -18.60 1.99 2.73
CA ALA A 89 -18.95 2.90 1.65
C ALA A 89 -18.85 2.18 0.31
N VAL A 90 -19.85 2.36 -0.53
CA VAL A 90 -19.87 1.90 -1.92
C VAL A 90 -19.91 3.12 -2.83
N ALA A 91 -18.89 3.27 -3.68
CA ALA A 91 -18.81 4.39 -4.61
C ALA A 91 -18.90 3.92 -6.06
N ARG A 92 -19.72 4.63 -6.87
CA ARG A 92 -19.91 4.39 -8.30
C ARG A 92 -19.75 5.69 -9.08
N SER A 93 -19.27 5.62 -10.31
CA SER A 93 -19.24 6.78 -11.20
C SER A 93 -20.41 6.74 -12.17
N ALA A 94 -21.18 7.81 -12.23
CA ALA A 94 -22.24 7.97 -13.21
C ALA A 94 -21.72 7.94 -14.67
N GLN A 95 -20.43 8.23 -14.88
CA GLN A 95 -19.78 8.28 -16.19
C GLN A 95 -19.06 6.98 -16.56
N GLY A 96 -18.82 6.08 -15.59
CA GLY A 96 -17.92 4.92 -15.74
C GLY A 96 -18.60 3.62 -16.19
N ALA A 97 -19.84 3.66 -16.63
CA ALA A 97 -20.47 2.44 -17.16
C ALA A 97 -19.81 2.05 -18.48
N CYS A 98 -18.92 1.07 -18.43
CA CYS A 98 -18.49 0.37 -19.64
C CYS A 98 -19.73 -0.29 -20.27
N VAL A 99 -20.17 0.25 -21.40
CA VAL A 99 -21.31 -0.31 -22.13
C VAL A 99 -20.96 -1.77 -22.52
N GLY A 100 -21.62 -2.72 -21.88
CA GLY A 100 -21.58 -4.15 -22.26
C GLY A 100 -20.71 -5.07 -21.41
N ARG A 101 -19.96 -4.61 -20.39
CA ARG A 101 -19.21 -5.47 -19.48
C ARG A 101 -19.15 -4.86 -18.06
N PRO A 102 -19.40 -5.63 -16.98
CA PRO A 102 -19.17 -5.16 -15.61
C PRO A 102 -17.72 -4.70 -15.40
N GLY A 103 -17.54 -3.60 -14.68
CA GLY A 103 -16.20 -3.08 -14.34
C GLY A 103 -15.55 -3.81 -13.18
N PRO A 104 -14.30 -3.47 -12.81
CA PRO A 104 -13.62 -4.07 -11.68
C PRO A 104 -14.26 -3.71 -10.34
N LEU A 105 -14.00 -4.56 -9.33
CA LEU A 105 -14.27 -4.30 -7.93
C LEU A 105 -12.98 -3.85 -7.25
N PHE A 106 -12.96 -2.64 -6.73
CA PHE A 106 -11.86 -2.11 -5.93
C PHE A 106 -12.22 -2.20 -4.44
N LEU A 107 -11.51 -3.01 -3.67
CA LEU A 107 -11.54 -2.94 -2.21
C LEU A 107 -10.52 -1.89 -1.77
N SER A 108 -11.00 -0.76 -1.24
CA SER A 108 -10.16 0.36 -0.82
C SER A 108 -10.01 0.37 0.71
N LEU A 109 -8.80 0.15 1.20
CA LEU A 109 -8.48 0.10 2.63
C LEU A 109 -7.68 1.35 2.99
N HIS A 110 -8.24 2.21 3.84
CA HIS A 110 -7.63 3.50 4.15
C HIS A 110 -6.37 3.38 5.02
N GLY A 111 -5.48 4.38 4.94
CA GLY A 111 -4.34 4.54 5.82
C GLY A 111 -4.71 5.13 7.18
N GLY A 112 -3.70 5.46 8.01
CA GLY A 112 -3.89 6.08 9.30
C GLY A 112 -3.31 5.30 10.47
N GLY A 113 -2.27 4.47 10.22
CA GLY A 113 -1.51 3.79 11.27
C GLY A 113 -2.32 2.81 12.10
N LEU A 114 -3.43 2.25 11.59
CA LEU A 114 -4.36 1.38 12.30
C LEU A 114 -5.15 2.06 13.44
N VAL A 115 -4.96 3.37 13.64
CA VAL A 115 -5.49 4.14 14.78
C VAL A 115 -6.39 5.30 14.37
N MET A 116 -6.37 5.71 13.11
CA MET A 116 -7.16 6.82 12.59
C MET A 116 -7.63 6.57 11.16
N GLY A 117 -8.49 7.44 10.66
CA GLY A 117 -9.11 7.34 9.36
C GLY A 117 -10.57 6.84 9.45
N CYS A 118 -11.23 6.79 8.31
CA CYS A 118 -12.60 6.27 8.14
C CYS A 118 -12.79 5.78 6.71
N ARG A 119 -13.90 5.09 6.43
CA ARG A 119 -14.23 4.50 5.12
C ARG A 119 -14.24 5.48 3.94
N PHE A 120 -14.20 6.77 4.18
CA PHE A 120 -14.16 7.79 3.11
C PHE A 120 -12.74 8.28 2.79
N ASN A 121 -11.74 7.94 3.62
CA ASN A 121 -10.36 8.28 3.35
C ASN A 121 -9.79 7.42 2.21
N GLY A 122 -8.95 8.02 1.37
CA GLY A 122 -8.29 7.30 0.28
C GLY A 122 -9.13 7.06 -0.97
N LEU A 123 -10.46 7.20 -0.93
CA LEU A 123 -11.34 6.99 -2.09
C LEU A 123 -10.91 7.83 -3.29
N SER A 124 -10.47 9.08 -3.08
CA SER A 124 -10.03 9.99 -4.14
C SER A 124 -8.87 9.43 -4.98
N THR A 125 -8.05 8.54 -4.42
CA THR A 125 -6.95 7.87 -5.14
C THR A 125 -7.48 6.86 -6.15
N VAL A 126 -8.61 6.20 -5.83
CA VAL A 126 -9.22 5.14 -6.67
C VAL A 126 -10.22 5.70 -7.69
N VAL A 127 -10.79 6.88 -7.44
CA VAL A 127 -11.78 7.52 -8.34
C VAL A 127 -11.31 7.64 -9.80
N PRO A 128 -10.03 7.98 -10.13
CA PRO A 128 -9.58 8.01 -11.52
C PRO A 128 -9.74 6.67 -12.24
N TRP A 129 -9.50 5.55 -11.54
CA TRP A 129 -9.68 4.20 -12.09
C TRP A 129 -11.15 3.82 -12.20
N LEU A 130 -11.97 4.22 -11.22
CA LEU A 130 -13.41 4.06 -11.29
C LEU A 130 -14.00 4.77 -12.54
N ARG A 131 -13.55 6.00 -12.85
CA ARG A 131 -13.94 6.72 -14.07
C ARG A 131 -13.43 6.06 -15.34
N ARG A 132 -12.23 5.49 -15.30
CA ARG A 132 -11.56 4.91 -16.48
C ARG A 132 -12.07 3.52 -16.84
N TYR A 133 -12.37 2.69 -15.84
CA TYR A 133 -12.71 1.28 -16.04
C TYR A 133 -14.15 0.94 -15.68
N GLY A 134 -14.87 1.85 -15.07
CA GLY A 134 -16.17 1.58 -14.44
C GLY A 134 -16.03 0.73 -13.18
N GLY A 135 -17.09 0.03 -12.83
CA GLY A 135 -17.12 -0.85 -11.66
C GLY A 135 -17.49 -0.15 -10.37
N VAL A 136 -16.95 -0.62 -9.26
CA VAL A 136 -17.33 -0.15 -7.92
C VAL A 136 -16.11 -0.10 -6.99
N ILE A 137 -16.12 0.88 -6.09
CA ILE A 137 -15.22 0.92 -4.93
C ILE A 137 -16.04 0.50 -3.71
N VAL A 138 -15.52 -0.45 -2.93
CA VAL A 138 -16.03 -0.82 -1.61
C VAL A 138 -14.96 -0.49 -0.58
N SER A 139 -15.33 0.25 0.47
CA SER A 139 -14.39 0.69 1.51
C SER A 139 -15.00 0.50 2.91
N PRO A 140 -14.46 -0.41 3.74
CA PRO A 140 -14.99 -0.67 5.07
C PRO A 140 -14.64 0.41 6.09
N GLU A 141 -15.53 0.61 7.07
CA GLU A 141 -15.22 1.25 8.35
C GLU A 141 -14.59 0.22 9.26
N TYR A 142 -13.39 -0.26 8.92
CA TYR A 142 -12.73 -1.28 9.73
C TYR A 142 -12.39 -0.75 11.13
N ARG A 143 -12.45 -1.63 12.13
CA ARG A 143 -12.17 -1.29 13.52
C ARG A 143 -10.75 -0.81 13.75
N LEU A 144 -10.60 0.21 14.57
CA LEU A 144 -9.36 0.90 14.86
C LEU A 144 -8.88 0.65 16.29
N ALA A 145 -7.58 0.57 16.46
CA ALA A 145 -6.94 0.57 17.75
C ALA A 145 -6.92 2.01 18.36
N PRO A 146 -6.84 2.16 19.68
CA PRO A 146 -6.72 1.10 20.68
C PRO A 146 -8.05 0.44 21.09
N GLU A 147 -9.20 0.96 20.67
CA GLU A 147 -10.52 0.49 21.08
C GLU A 147 -10.75 -0.96 20.65
N ASP A 148 -10.34 -1.29 19.43
CA ASP A 148 -10.42 -2.62 18.85
C ASP A 148 -9.03 -3.06 18.36
N PRO A 149 -8.23 -3.70 19.23
CA PRO A 149 -6.88 -4.14 18.87
C PRO A 149 -6.87 -5.14 17.71
N ALA A 150 -5.71 -5.27 17.05
CA ALA A 150 -5.52 -6.30 16.05
C ALA A 150 -5.77 -7.72 16.64
N PRO A 151 -6.41 -8.63 15.89
CA PRO A 151 -6.62 -8.61 14.44
C PRO A 151 -7.94 -7.97 13.95
N ALA A 152 -8.67 -7.23 14.79
CA ALA A 152 -10.02 -6.75 14.47
C ALA A 152 -10.11 -6.08 13.09
N GLY A 153 -9.20 -5.14 12.79
CA GLY A 153 -9.20 -4.40 11.53
C GLY A 153 -8.99 -5.28 10.31
N VAL A 154 -8.04 -6.20 10.33
CA VAL A 154 -7.78 -7.08 9.16
C VAL A 154 -8.89 -8.11 8.96
N GLU A 155 -9.52 -8.59 10.02
CA GLU A 155 -10.69 -9.46 9.91
C GLU A 155 -11.89 -8.72 9.30
N ASP A 156 -12.09 -7.45 9.64
CA ASP A 156 -13.11 -6.60 9.01
C ASP A 156 -12.83 -6.39 7.52
N CYS A 157 -11.57 -6.14 7.14
CA CYS A 157 -11.16 -6.00 5.74
C CYS A 157 -11.42 -7.29 4.95
N TYR A 158 -11.07 -8.44 5.50
CA TYR A 158 -11.33 -9.73 4.87
C TYR A 158 -12.83 -10.06 4.77
N THR A 159 -13.60 -9.76 5.81
CA THR A 159 -15.06 -9.91 5.81
C THR A 159 -15.67 -9.05 4.69
N THR A 160 -15.20 -7.81 4.54
CA THR A 160 -15.66 -6.92 3.46
C THR A 160 -15.27 -7.44 2.09
N LEU A 161 -14.06 -8.01 1.92
CA LEU A 161 -13.66 -8.65 0.66
C LEU A 161 -14.63 -9.78 0.27
N CYS A 162 -14.94 -10.68 1.21
CA CYS A 162 -15.85 -11.79 0.97
C CYS A 162 -17.25 -11.28 0.59
N TRP A 163 -17.79 -10.34 1.36
CA TRP A 163 -19.09 -9.73 1.08
C TRP A 163 -19.14 -9.03 -0.28
N ALA A 164 -18.11 -8.24 -0.60
CA ALA A 164 -18.07 -7.47 -1.84
C ALA A 164 -18.02 -8.37 -3.08
N VAL A 165 -17.32 -9.51 -3.00
CA VAL A 165 -17.29 -10.49 -4.09
C VAL A 165 -18.61 -11.25 -4.22
N GLU A 166 -19.24 -11.62 -3.10
CA GLU A 166 -20.54 -12.27 -3.09
C GLU A 166 -21.64 -11.38 -3.70
N HIS A 167 -21.57 -10.06 -3.50
CA HIS A 167 -22.53 -9.09 -4.00
C HIS A 167 -22.06 -8.34 -5.27
N ALA A 168 -20.95 -8.78 -5.89
CA ALA A 168 -20.32 -8.03 -6.99
C ALA A 168 -21.28 -7.76 -8.16
N GLU A 169 -22.08 -8.75 -8.56
CA GLU A 169 -23.04 -8.60 -9.64
C GLU A 169 -24.15 -7.59 -9.30
N GLU A 170 -24.67 -7.61 -8.07
CA GLU A 170 -25.68 -6.66 -7.57
C GLU A 170 -25.10 -5.23 -7.51
N LEU A 171 -23.81 -5.12 -7.17
CA LEU A 171 -23.07 -3.87 -7.16
C LEU A 171 -22.71 -3.37 -8.57
N GLY A 172 -22.85 -4.20 -9.61
CA GLY A 172 -22.49 -3.88 -10.99
C GLY A 172 -21.01 -4.08 -11.31
N ALA A 173 -20.32 -4.92 -10.53
CA ALA A 173 -18.91 -5.26 -10.72
C ALA A 173 -18.71 -6.72 -11.14
N ASP A 174 -17.53 -7.00 -11.69
CA ASP A 174 -17.08 -8.32 -12.09
C ASP A 174 -16.33 -8.99 -10.92
N PRO A 175 -16.85 -10.10 -10.35
CA PRO A 175 -16.24 -10.79 -9.22
C PRO A 175 -14.88 -11.42 -9.54
N GLU A 176 -14.54 -11.59 -10.82
CA GLU A 176 -13.23 -12.09 -11.25
C GLU A 176 -12.18 -10.97 -11.42
N ARG A 177 -12.58 -9.70 -11.29
CA ARG A 177 -11.73 -8.52 -11.48
C ARG A 177 -11.60 -7.69 -10.21
N VAL A 178 -11.24 -8.37 -9.14
CA VAL A 178 -11.10 -7.78 -7.79
C VAL A 178 -9.69 -7.24 -7.59
N ILE A 179 -9.56 -6.01 -7.16
CA ILE A 179 -8.28 -5.37 -6.84
C ILE A 179 -8.36 -4.80 -5.42
N VAL A 180 -7.37 -5.14 -4.61
CA VAL A 180 -7.24 -4.59 -3.25
C VAL A 180 -6.24 -3.45 -3.27
N VAL A 181 -6.64 -2.29 -2.74
CA VAL A 181 -5.84 -1.06 -2.79
C VAL A 181 -5.72 -0.48 -1.38
N GLY A 182 -4.53 -0.13 -0.97
CA GLY A 182 -4.34 0.56 0.32
C GLY A 182 -3.00 1.27 0.47
N PRO A 183 -3.01 2.51 1.01
CA PRO A 183 -1.79 3.20 1.42
C PRO A 183 -1.47 2.95 2.89
N SER A 184 -0.19 2.96 3.27
CA SER A 184 0.25 2.98 4.68
C SER A 184 -0.29 1.79 5.48
N ALA A 185 -0.96 2.02 6.59
CA ALA A 185 -1.67 0.98 7.34
C ALA A 185 -2.67 0.21 6.47
N GLY A 186 -3.38 0.91 5.55
CA GLY A 186 -4.25 0.27 4.56
C GLY A 186 -3.49 -0.66 3.62
N GLY A 187 -2.23 -0.35 3.28
CA GLY A 187 -1.33 -1.23 2.52
C GLY A 187 -0.97 -2.49 3.31
N GLY A 188 -0.69 -2.35 4.61
CA GLY A 188 -0.49 -3.48 5.51
C GLY A 188 -1.73 -4.36 5.64
N LEU A 189 -2.90 -3.74 5.85
CA LEU A 189 -4.19 -4.44 5.88
C LEU A 189 -4.50 -5.12 4.54
N SER A 190 -4.15 -4.48 3.41
CA SER A 190 -4.28 -5.08 2.09
C SER A 190 -3.45 -6.34 1.96
N ALA A 191 -2.16 -6.29 2.32
CA ALA A 191 -1.28 -7.45 2.31
C ALA A 191 -1.78 -8.56 3.25
N GLY A 192 -2.23 -8.21 4.47
CA GLY A 192 -2.85 -9.14 5.41
C GLY A 192 -4.12 -9.79 4.86
N THR A 193 -5.00 -9.01 4.24
CA THR A 193 -6.23 -9.49 3.60
C THR A 193 -5.93 -10.44 2.44
N LEU A 194 -4.93 -10.15 1.62
CA LEU A 194 -4.48 -11.03 0.53
C LEU A 194 -3.91 -12.35 1.06
N LEU A 195 -3.13 -12.30 2.14
CA LEU A 195 -2.64 -13.51 2.83
C LEU A 195 -3.81 -14.35 3.38
N MET A 196 -4.81 -13.71 4.01
CA MET A 196 -6.01 -14.41 4.48
C MET A 196 -6.81 -15.03 3.34
N ALA A 197 -7.01 -14.31 2.23
CA ALA A 197 -7.72 -14.81 1.07
C ALA A 197 -7.04 -16.07 0.50
N ARG A 198 -5.72 -16.06 0.36
CA ARG A 198 -4.93 -17.20 -0.06
C ARG A 198 -5.05 -18.39 0.90
N ASP A 199 -4.78 -18.16 2.18
CA ASP A 199 -4.65 -19.22 3.19
C ASP A 199 -6.01 -19.85 3.56
N ARG A 200 -7.06 -19.04 3.55
CA ARG A 200 -8.45 -19.49 3.80
C ARG A 200 -9.15 -20.01 2.52
N ARG A 201 -8.47 -20.00 1.36
CA ARG A 201 -9.07 -20.33 0.05
C ARG A 201 -10.34 -19.52 -0.21
N GLY A 202 -10.26 -18.24 0.11
CA GLY A 202 -11.33 -17.26 -0.06
C GLY A 202 -11.41 -16.73 -1.49
N PRO A 203 -11.97 -15.50 -1.67
CA PRO A 203 -12.13 -14.91 -2.97
C PRO A 203 -10.80 -14.77 -3.73
N ALA A 204 -10.82 -15.04 -5.03
CA ALA A 204 -9.69 -14.74 -5.90
C ALA A 204 -9.54 -13.22 -6.07
N VAL A 205 -8.29 -12.75 -6.01
CA VAL A 205 -7.96 -11.34 -6.19
C VAL A 205 -7.03 -11.20 -7.39
N LEU A 206 -7.35 -10.28 -8.31
CA LEU A 206 -6.59 -10.05 -9.53
C LEU A 206 -5.26 -9.36 -9.28
N GLY A 207 -5.20 -8.45 -8.30
CA GLY A 207 -3.99 -7.71 -7.94
C GLY A 207 -4.10 -6.94 -6.64
N GLY A 208 -2.96 -6.62 -6.04
CA GLY A 208 -2.83 -5.78 -4.85
C GLY A 208 -1.98 -4.55 -5.10
N LEU A 209 -2.50 -3.34 -4.78
CA LEU A 209 -1.75 -2.09 -4.86
C LEU A 209 -1.49 -1.57 -3.46
N LEU A 210 -0.22 -1.60 -3.06
CA LEU A 210 0.26 -1.32 -1.72
C LEU A 210 1.18 -0.09 -1.77
N ASP A 211 0.68 1.06 -1.36
CA ASP A 211 1.48 2.27 -1.35
C ASP A 211 2.12 2.47 0.03
N TYR A 212 3.44 2.51 0.08
CA TYR A 212 4.24 2.66 1.31
C TYR A 212 3.64 1.88 2.49
N PRO A 213 3.42 0.56 2.33
CA PRO A 213 2.65 -0.23 3.27
C PRO A 213 3.34 -0.39 4.63
N MET A 214 2.56 -0.34 5.71
CA MET A 214 3.00 -0.61 7.08
C MET A 214 2.95 -2.12 7.33
N LEU A 215 4.10 -2.82 7.22
CA LEU A 215 4.16 -4.29 7.11
C LEU A 215 4.75 -5.01 8.32
N ASP A 216 5.66 -4.37 9.07
CA ASP A 216 6.45 -5.03 10.12
C ASP A 216 6.26 -4.32 11.46
N ASP A 217 5.60 -4.98 12.41
CA ASP A 217 5.39 -4.46 13.75
C ASP A 217 6.69 -4.25 14.54
N ARG A 218 7.79 -4.88 14.12
CA ARG A 218 9.11 -4.74 14.75
C ARG A 218 9.84 -3.48 14.31
N THR A 219 9.43 -2.86 13.19
CA THR A 219 10.03 -1.61 12.68
C THR A 219 9.93 -0.51 13.72
N GLY A 220 11.09 0.04 14.10
CA GLY A 220 11.24 1.05 15.15
C GLY A 220 11.46 0.49 16.56
N MET A 221 11.41 -0.81 16.77
CA MET A 221 11.79 -1.40 18.06
C MET A 221 13.30 -1.29 18.31
N PRO A 222 13.74 -0.98 19.53
CA PRO A 222 15.16 -0.69 19.84
C PRO A 222 16.15 -1.78 19.44
N HIS A 223 15.73 -3.04 19.48
CA HIS A 223 16.60 -4.20 19.20
C HIS A 223 16.39 -4.77 17.80
N TRP A 224 15.48 -4.22 17.00
CA TRP A 224 15.23 -4.69 15.64
C TRP A 224 16.19 -4.05 14.65
N GLN A 225 17.02 -4.88 14.00
CA GLN A 225 18.03 -4.45 13.04
C GLN A 225 17.53 -4.52 11.57
N GLY A 226 16.31 -5.01 11.35
CA GLY A 226 15.74 -5.22 10.02
C GLY A 226 15.38 -3.95 9.26
N SER A 227 15.34 -2.78 9.93
CA SER A 227 15.04 -1.51 9.30
C SER A 227 16.02 -0.43 9.72
N VAL A 228 16.93 -0.06 8.81
CA VAL A 228 17.83 1.09 8.98
C VAL A 228 17.01 2.38 8.80
N SER A 229 16.06 2.39 7.87
CA SER A 229 15.19 3.55 7.58
C SER A 229 14.45 4.03 8.84
N ALA A 230 13.91 3.15 9.65
CA ALA A 230 13.26 3.54 10.91
C ALA A 230 14.21 4.26 11.87
N ARG A 231 15.47 3.88 11.92
CA ARG A 231 16.48 4.56 12.74
C ARG A 231 16.95 5.89 12.14
N GLN A 232 16.81 6.05 10.81
CA GLN A 232 17.19 7.27 10.09
C GLN A 232 16.13 8.38 10.18
N TYR A 233 14.88 8.02 10.44
CA TYR A 233 13.74 8.96 10.53
C TYR A 233 13.00 8.77 11.86
N PRO A 234 13.67 9.07 13.02
CA PRO A 234 13.08 8.84 14.34
C PRO A 234 11.90 9.78 14.64
N ASP A 235 12.06 11.07 14.34
CA ASP A 235 11.18 12.14 14.82
C ASP A 235 10.74 13.12 13.71
N ASP A 236 11.17 12.95 12.46
CA ASP A 236 10.88 13.85 11.36
C ASP A 236 10.21 13.16 10.15
N GLY A 237 9.69 13.96 9.24
CA GLY A 237 8.85 13.48 8.14
C GLY A 237 7.37 13.48 8.48
N THR A 238 6.54 13.02 7.57
CA THR A 238 5.09 13.00 7.74
C THR A 238 4.60 11.84 8.60
N TRP A 239 5.39 10.77 8.71
CA TRP A 239 5.15 9.61 9.57
C TRP A 239 6.47 9.12 10.17
N PRO A 240 6.96 9.75 11.27
CA PRO A 240 8.20 9.34 11.91
C PRO A 240 8.07 8.01 12.65
N THR A 241 9.20 7.39 12.96
CA THR A 241 9.27 6.15 13.76
C THR A 241 8.58 6.30 15.12
N ALA A 242 8.63 7.46 15.72
CA ALA A 242 7.91 7.73 16.98
C ALA A 242 6.41 7.47 16.84
N TYR A 243 5.78 7.89 15.74
CA TYR A 243 4.36 7.66 15.50
C TYR A 243 4.08 6.20 15.13
N ASN A 244 4.97 5.60 14.34
CA ASN A 244 4.88 4.19 14.00
C ASN A 244 4.89 3.30 15.25
N ASN A 245 5.74 3.62 16.23
CA ASN A 245 5.80 2.90 17.50
C ASN A 245 4.48 3.02 18.27
N ILE A 246 3.94 4.24 18.41
CA ILE A 246 2.67 4.47 19.10
C ILE A 246 1.52 3.72 18.42
N ALA A 247 1.49 3.71 17.09
CA ALA A 247 0.47 3.03 16.32
C ALA A 247 0.51 1.50 16.51
N TRP A 248 1.70 0.90 16.39
CA TRP A 248 1.87 -0.53 16.63
C TRP A 248 1.61 -0.92 18.09
N ASP A 249 2.04 -0.10 19.05
CA ASP A 249 1.78 -0.34 20.48
C ASP A 249 0.28 -0.27 20.78
N ALA A 250 -0.44 0.67 20.18
CA ALA A 250 -1.89 0.76 20.30
C ALA A 250 -2.59 -0.47 19.68
N ALA A 251 -2.11 -0.95 18.53
CA ALA A 251 -2.72 -2.06 17.79
C ALA A 251 -2.44 -3.43 18.42
N LEU A 252 -1.24 -3.66 18.96
CA LEU A 252 -0.78 -4.98 19.39
C LEU A 252 -0.55 -5.10 20.90
N GLY A 253 -0.36 -3.98 21.61
CA GLY A 253 -0.02 -3.96 23.04
C GLY A 253 1.22 -4.79 23.33
N GLU A 254 1.17 -5.58 24.39
CA GLU A 254 2.26 -6.47 24.83
C GLU A 254 2.62 -7.57 23.83
N ARG A 255 1.78 -7.84 22.83
CA ARG A 255 2.07 -8.83 21.79
C ARG A 255 3.09 -8.32 20.76
N ARG A 256 3.27 -7.00 20.63
CA ARG A 256 4.18 -6.40 19.67
C ARG A 256 5.59 -6.99 19.80
N GLY A 257 6.19 -7.40 18.69
CA GLY A 257 7.52 -7.99 18.65
C GLY A 257 7.59 -9.47 19.04
N THR A 258 6.52 -10.06 19.58
CA THR A 258 6.47 -11.47 20.00
C THR A 258 6.03 -12.39 18.85
N ASP A 259 6.23 -13.70 19.02
CA ASP A 259 5.80 -14.72 18.05
C ASP A 259 4.27 -14.91 17.99
N SER A 260 3.51 -14.27 18.88
CA SER A 260 2.04 -14.30 18.86
C SER A 260 1.42 -13.36 17.81
N VAL A 261 2.20 -12.46 17.23
CA VAL A 261 1.73 -11.61 16.12
C VAL A 261 1.70 -12.42 14.84
N THR A 262 0.52 -12.47 14.23
CA THR A 262 0.27 -13.27 13.02
C THR A 262 0.73 -12.55 11.75
N PRO A 263 0.96 -13.29 10.65
CA PRO A 263 1.25 -12.67 9.35
C PRO A 263 0.11 -11.83 8.79
N TYR A 264 -1.09 -11.98 9.28
CA TYR A 264 -2.24 -11.17 8.85
C TYR A 264 -2.22 -9.79 9.50
N GLU A 265 -1.72 -9.70 10.73
CA GLU A 265 -1.55 -8.45 11.48
C GLU A 265 -0.30 -7.67 11.05
N ALA A 266 0.79 -8.39 10.78
CA ALA A 266 2.06 -7.85 10.32
C ALA A 266 2.62 -8.71 9.15
N PRO A 267 2.29 -8.37 7.90
CA PRO A 267 2.57 -9.20 6.72
C PRO A 267 4.05 -9.55 6.52
N ALA A 268 4.97 -8.73 6.98
CA ALA A 268 6.40 -9.04 6.97
C ALA A 268 6.78 -10.28 7.80
N ARG A 269 5.90 -10.77 8.67
CA ARG A 269 6.09 -12.00 9.46
C ARG A 269 5.72 -13.28 8.70
N ALA A 270 5.09 -13.20 7.53
CA ALA A 270 4.73 -14.38 6.74
C ALA A 270 5.98 -15.21 6.43
N ALA A 271 5.94 -16.50 6.69
CA ALA A 271 7.06 -17.40 6.38
C ALA A 271 7.24 -17.58 4.87
N TRP A 272 6.15 -17.49 4.12
CA TRP A 272 6.08 -17.66 2.66
C TRP A 272 5.10 -16.66 2.05
N LEU A 273 5.53 -15.99 0.96
CA LEU A 273 4.77 -14.98 0.23
C LEU A 273 4.36 -15.43 -1.19
N GLY A 274 4.65 -16.67 -1.57
CA GLY A 274 4.19 -17.22 -2.83
C GLY A 274 2.68 -17.40 -2.87
N GLY A 275 2.13 -17.46 -4.09
CA GLY A 275 0.69 -17.62 -4.30
C GLY A 275 -0.16 -16.37 -4.00
N LEU A 276 0.45 -15.25 -3.71
CA LEU A 276 -0.21 -13.94 -3.73
C LEU A 276 -0.47 -13.50 -5.17
N PRO A 277 -1.50 -12.68 -5.43
CA PRO A 277 -1.68 -12.06 -6.74
C PRO A 277 -0.51 -11.11 -7.07
N PRO A 278 -0.37 -10.65 -8.32
CA PRO A 278 0.57 -9.59 -8.68
C PRO A 278 0.42 -8.38 -7.76
N LEU A 279 1.55 -7.86 -7.25
CA LEU A 279 1.58 -6.72 -6.35
C LEU A 279 2.25 -5.52 -7.00
N PHE A 280 1.67 -4.33 -6.80
CA PHE A 280 2.36 -3.06 -6.97
C PHE A 280 2.74 -2.55 -5.58
N ILE A 281 4.01 -2.20 -5.39
CA ILE A 281 4.52 -1.66 -4.13
C ILE A 281 5.26 -0.36 -4.45
N SER A 282 4.90 0.71 -3.78
CA SER A 282 5.61 1.99 -3.87
C SER A 282 6.06 2.45 -2.50
N VAL A 283 7.22 3.08 -2.43
CA VAL A 283 7.75 3.65 -1.18
C VAL A 283 8.68 4.82 -1.49
N ALA A 284 8.81 5.76 -0.58
CA ALA A 284 9.80 6.83 -0.70
C ALA A 284 11.15 6.43 -0.10
N SER A 285 12.25 6.99 -0.62
CA SER A 285 13.58 6.67 -0.08
C SER A 285 13.84 7.30 1.28
N ALA A 286 13.13 8.39 1.62
CA ALA A 286 13.32 9.15 2.84
C ALA A 286 12.12 9.00 3.78
N GLU A 287 11.77 7.74 4.12
CA GLU A 287 10.71 7.39 5.06
C GLU A 287 11.00 6.12 5.87
N VAL A 288 10.18 5.87 6.87
CA VAL A 288 10.30 4.78 7.84
C VAL A 288 10.17 3.41 7.18
N PHE A 289 9.20 3.21 6.28
CA PHE A 289 8.83 1.91 5.71
C PHE A 289 9.72 1.45 4.55
N ARG A 290 10.64 2.29 4.06
CA ARG A 290 11.49 1.95 2.92
C ARG A 290 12.09 0.54 2.99
N ASP A 291 12.72 0.19 4.09
CA ASP A 291 13.48 -1.05 4.17
C ASP A 291 12.57 -2.28 4.29
N GLU A 292 11.46 -2.17 5.02
CA GLU A 292 10.50 -3.28 5.13
C GLU A 292 9.78 -3.54 3.81
N ASP A 293 9.44 -2.50 3.04
CA ASP A 293 8.76 -2.62 1.75
C ASP A 293 9.67 -3.24 0.68
N VAL A 294 10.95 -2.80 0.63
CA VAL A 294 11.96 -3.39 -0.25
C VAL A 294 12.20 -4.86 0.11
N ALA A 295 12.32 -5.16 1.40
CA ALA A 295 12.49 -6.54 1.87
C ALA A 295 11.27 -7.41 1.55
N PHE A 296 10.06 -6.88 1.69
CA PHE A 296 8.83 -7.59 1.38
C PHE A 296 8.75 -7.93 -0.12
N ALA A 297 8.97 -6.97 -1.01
CA ALA A 297 9.02 -7.20 -2.45
C ALA A 297 10.07 -8.26 -2.83
N SER A 298 11.29 -8.16 -2.26
CA SER A 298 12.36 -9.14 -2.49
C SER A 298 11.96 -10.55 -2.07
N ARG A 299 11.18 -10.68 -0.99
CA ARG A 299 10.68 -11.97 -0.51
C ARG A 299 9.55 -12.50 -1.39
N VAL A 300 8.68 -11.64 -1.93
CA VAL A 300 7.67 -12.05 -2.92
C VAL A 300 8.34 -12.70 -4.12
N TRP A 301 9.38 -12.08 -4.69
CA TRP A 301 10.15 -12.66 -5.82
C TRP A 301 10.86 -13.95 -5.44
N ARG A 302 11.54 -13.99 -4.29
CA ARG A 302 12.20 -15.20 -3.78
C ARG A 302 11.24 -16.40 -3.69
N ASP A 303 10.00 -16.12 -3.30
CA ASP A 303 8.96 -17.14 -3.09
C ASP A 303 8.16 -17.43 -4.37
N GLY A 304 8.61 -16.90 -5.54
CA GLY A 304 8.04 -17.16 -6.88
C GLY A 304 6.81 -16.32 -7.23
N GLY A 305 6.52 -15.28 -6.45
CA GLY A 305 5.44 -14.31 -6.73
C GLY A 305 5.88 -13.18 -7.67
N ASP A 306 4.92 -12.36 -8.08
CA ASP A 306 5.11 -11.19 -8.93
C ASP A 306 4.91 -9.90 -8.12
N ALA A 307 5.89 -9.01 -8.15
CA ALA A 307 5.83 -7.69 -7.52
C ALA A 307 6.53 -6.64 -8.39
N GLU A 308 5.88 -5.51 -8.58
CA GLU A 308 6.47 -4.31 -9.16
C GLU A 308 6.79 -3.34 -8.03
N LEU A 309 8.08 -3.03 -7.82
CA LEU A 309 8.54 -2.15 -6.74
C LEU A 309 9.07 -0.84 -7.28
N HIS A 310 8.56 0.27 -6.75
CA HIS A 310 9.04 1.62 -7.02
C HIS A 310 9.55 2.29 -5.75
N VAL A 311 10.82 2.72 -5.75
CA VAL A 311 11.41 3.51 -4.66
C VAL A 311 11.67 4.93 -5.16
N TYR A 312 10.93 5.90 -4.64
CA TYR A 312 10.99 7.29 -5.09
C TYR A 312 12.01 8.09 -4.29
N PRO A 313 13.04 8.67 -4.97
CA PRO A 313 14.11 9.38 -4.29
C PRO A 313 13.63 10.69 -3.63
N GLY A 314 14.03 10.92 -2.38
CA GLY A 314 13.78 12.17 -1.67
C GLY A 314 12.34 12.42 -1.24
N GLY A 315 11.43 11.48 -1.53
CA GLY A 315 10.07 11.54 -1.02
C GLY A 315 9.99 11.18 0.46
N THR A 316 8.93 11.60 1.12
CA THR A 316 8.54 11.20 2.47
C THR A 316 7.26 10.36 2.43
N HIS A 317 6.84 9.81 3.56
CA HIS A 317 5.59 9.05 3.66
C HIS A 317 4.38 9.83 3.16
N ALA A 318 3.44 9.19 2.48
CA ALA A 318 2.30 9.82 1.81
C ALA A 318 2.73 10.92 0.80
N MET A 319 3.77 10.65 0.03
CA MET A 319 4.43 11.61 -0.84
C MET A 319 3.52 12.28 -1.87
N GLU A 320 2.46 11.65 -2.32
CA GLU A 320 1.52 12.24 -3.27
C GLU A 320 0.75 13.44 -2.71
N PHE A 321 0.60 13.54 -1.38
CA PHE A 321 -0.11 14.63 -0.73
C PHE A 321 0.81 15.79 -0.31
N VAL A 322 2.10 15.50 -0.13
CA VAL A 322 3.04 16.43 0.51
C VAL A 322 4.23 16.81 -0.35
N ASN A 323 4.48 16.10 -1.44
CA ASN A 323 5.73 16.20 -2.18
C ASN A 323 5.67 17.00 -3.47
N ALA A 324 6.85 17.09 -4.08
CA ALA A 324 7.06 17.69 -5.39
C ALA A 324 6.12 17.08 -6.44
N ARG A 325 5.62 17.96 -7.30
CA ARG A 325 4.70 17.60 -8.38
C ARG A 325 5.19 16.40 -9.21
N TRP A 326 6.50 16.31 -9.46
CA TRP A 326 7.11 15.24 -10.26
C TRP A 326 7.02 13.86 -9.57
N LEU A 327 7.15 13.79 -8.23
CA LEU A 327 6.99 12.54 -7.46
C LEU A 327 5.55 12.04 -7.55
N ALA A 328 4.58 12.92 -7.29
CA ALA A 328 3.17 12.58 -7.37
C ALA A 328 2.76 12.13 -8.78
N GLN A 329 3.28 12.82 -9.82
CA GLN A 329 3.03 12.45 -11.22
C GLN A 329 3.68 11.10 -11.58
N GLY A 330 4.92 10.87 -11.15
CA GLY A 330 5.63 9.60 -11.37
C GLY A 330 4.91 8.42 -10.73
N LEU A 331 4.47 8.58 -9.48
CA LEU A 331 3.69 7.57 -8.76
C LEU A 331 2.35 7.29 -9.45
N THR A 332 1.61 8.34 -9.81
CA THR A 332 0.33 8.19 -10.52
C THR A 332 0.52 7.47 -11.85
N ALA A 333 1.51 7.86 -12.65
CA ALA A 333 1.78 7.22 -13.94
C ALA A 333 2.15 5.73 -13.81
N ALA A 334 2.96 5.38 -12.80
CA ALA A 334 3.33 3.99 -12.54
C ALA A 334 2.11 3.14 -12.12
N ARG A 335 1.29 3.65 -11.21
CA ARG A 335 0.03 3.01 -10.78
C ARG A 335 -0.93 2.80 -11.95
N ASP A 336 -1.09 3.82 -12.80
CA ASP A 336 -1.98 3.76 -13.97
C ASP A 336 -1.51 2.73 -14.99
N LEU A 337 -0.21 2.66 -15.25
CA LEU A 337 0.36 1.68 -16.16
C LEU A 337 0.21 0.25 -15.63
N TRP A 338 0.46 0.03 -14.33
CA TRP A 338 0.27 -1.26 -13.69
C TRP A 338 -1.21 -1.68 -13.74
N MET A 339 -2.12 -0.77 -13.44
CA MET A 339 -3.57 -1.00 -13.49
C MET A 339 -4.05 -1.32 -14.91
N ASP A 340 -3.52 -0.62 -15.93
CA ASP A 340 -3.82 -0.92 -17.33
C ASP A 340 -3.39 -2.35 -17.72
N ARG A 341 -2.19 -2.77 -17.31
CA ARG A 341 -1.70 -4.14 -17.61
C ARG A 341 -2.58 -5.22 -16.99
N LEU A 342 -3.11 -4.97 -15.79
CA LEU A 342 -4.03 -5.91 -15.14
C LEU A 342 -5.41 -5.93 -15.79
N LEU A 343 -5.98 -4.75 -16.05
CA LEU A 343 -7.38 -4.63 -16.44
C LEU A 343 -7.61 -4.64 -17.96
N ARG A 344 -6.54 -4.41 -18.75
CA ARG A 344 -6.57 -4.36 -20.23
C ARG A 344 -5.38 -5.10 -20.83
N PRO A 345 -5.15 -6.37 -20.50
CA PRO A 345 -3.98 -7.11 -20.99
C PRO A 345 -3.97 -7.24 -22.51
N GLU A 346 -5.12 -7.09 -23.17
CA GLU A 346 -5.29 -7.12 -24.62
C GLU A 346 -4.94 -5.78 -25.31
N ASP A 347 -4.71 -4.69 -24.54
CA ASP A 347 -4.39 -3.38 -25.13
C ASP A 347 -3.06 -3.46 -25.88
N PRO A 348 -3.04 -3.27 -27.22
CA PRO A 348 -1.83 -3.41 -28.03
C PRO A 348 -0.73 -2.43 -27.63
N ARG A 349 -1.07 -1.31 -26.96
CA ARG A 349 -0.09 -0.33 -26.49
C ARG A 349 0.74 -0.86 -25.31
N LEU A 350 0.22 -1.90 -24.60
CA LEU A 350 0.86 -2.52 -23.44
C LEU A 350 1.51 -3.86 -23.80
N ASN A 351 1.25 -4.40 -25.00
CA ASN A 351 1.70 -5.71 -25.42
C ASN A 351 2.62 -5.60 -26.64
N VAL A 352 3.94 -5.64 -26.39
CA VAL A 352 4.97 -5.55 -27.44
C VAL A 352 4.80 -6.63 -28.51
N VAL A 353 4.30 -7.84 -28.15
CA VAL A 353 4.06 -8.93 -29.10
C VAL A 353 2.89 -8.60 -30.04
N ALA A 354 1.83 -7.98 -29.53
CA ALA A 354 0.72 -7.53 -30.36
C ALA A 354 1.13 -6.39 -31.30
N VAL A 355 1.99 -5.49 -30.83
CA VAL A 355 2.56 -4.39 -31.65
C VAL A 355 3.48 -4.92 -32.73
N ALA A 356 4.30 -5.95 -32.44
CA ALA A 356 5.15 -6.62 -33.44
C ALA A 356 4.32 -7.36 -34.51
N GLN A 357 3.21 -7.99 -34.12
CA GLN A 357 2.28 -8.63 -35.06
C GLN A 357 1.51 -7.63 -35.92
N ALA A 358 1.27 -6.41 -35.41
CA ALA A 358 0.63 -5.32 -36.18
C ALA A 358 1.58 -4.59 -37.14
N GLY A 359 2.85 -5.00 -37.23
CA GLY A 359 3.84 -4.44 -38.17
C GLY A 359 4.36 -3.04 -37.84
N THR A 360 4.16 -2.57 -36.61
CA THR A 360 4.51 -1.20 -36.19
C THR A 360 5.91 -1.05 -35.60
N TYR A 361 6.65 -2.19 -35.40
CA TYR A 361 8.05 -2.19 -34.98
C TYR A 361 8.89 -3.15 -35.86
N PRO A 362 9.32 -2.77 -37.04
CA PRO A 362 10.20 -3.61 -37.88
C PRO A 362 11.64 -3.73 -37.33
N ALA A 363 12.08 -2.81 -36.48
CA ALA A 363 13.50 -2.69 -36.10
C ALA A 363 13.98 -3.70 -35.04
N LEU A 364 13.12 -4.14 -34.11
CA LEU A 364 13.55 -5.01 -33.00
C LEU A 364 13.89 -6.46 -33.44
N THR A 365 13.27 -6.94 -34.50
CA THR A 365 13.52 -8.31 -35.02
C THR A 365 14.81 -8.43 -35.84
N GLU A 366 15.27 -7.34 -36.48
CA GLU A 366 16.51 -7.31 -37.23
C GLU A 366 17.74 -7.16 -36.34
N GLU A 367 17.66 -6.37 -35.25
CA GLU A 367 18.77 -6.18 -34.30
C GLU A 367 19.05 -7.44 -33.48
N PHE A 368 18.03 -8.19 -33.06
CA PHE A 368 18.21 -9.47 -32.36
C PHE A 368 18.78 -10.57 -33.26
N SER A 369 18.52 -10.55 -34.57
CA SER A 369 19.07 -11.52 -35.52
C SER A 369 20.49 -11.17 -35.97
N ALA A 370 20.94 -9.92 -35.79
CA ALA A 370 22.28 -9.46 -36.16
C ALA A 370 23.36 -9.70 -35.10
N GLY A 371 23.03 -10.28 -33.95
CA GLY A 371 23.99 -10.66 -32.89
C GLY A 371 24.74 -9.48 -32.26
N VAL A 372 24.14 -8.31 -32.19
CA VAL A 372 24.69 -7.10 -31.55
C VAL A 372 24.29 -7.07 -30.09
N PHE A 373 24.82 -8.01 -29.28
CA PHE A 373 25.05 -7.92 -27.84
C PHE A 373 26.30 -8.68 -27.46
#